data_125d21d4c97a72db163009e2fea2465d
#
_entry.id   125d21d4c97a72db163009e2fea2465d
#
_cell.length_a   1.000
_cell.length_b   1.000
_cell.length_c   1.000
_cell.angle_alpha   90.00
_cell.angle_beta   90.00
_cell.angle_gamma   90.00
#
_symmetry.space_group_name_H-M   'P 1'
#
loop_
_entity.id
_entity.type
_entity.pdbx_description
1 polymer ?
#
loop_
_entity_poly.entity_id
_entity_poly.type
_entity_poly.pdbx_seq_one_letter_code
_entity_poly.pdbx_strand_id
1 'polypeptide(L)'
;MKYSAIQWCLTLLVVCSTILFIGACSVNVDDKDKKNAKVDIQTPFANLKVDSSEKAADNGIPVYPGAHLRPAENGDNHSANINLGAAGFGLKVIAAEYETNDSPEKVKAFYEDKMKRFGTTLVCNGHRGGSDVHISMHNKDEDKKLSCADTSGDGWEIKAGTSDDEHLVSIEPNGSGTRFGTVLVQTRGKQDTL
;
A
#
# COMPACT_ATOMS: atom_id res chain seq x y z
N MET A 1 42.49 49.21 0.94
CA MET A 1 41.27 48.38 0.83
C MET A 1 41.11 47.57 2.11
N LYS A 2 40.33 48.10 3.05
CA LYS A 2 40.04 47.41 4.32
C LYS A 2 38.64 46.76 4.17
N TYR A 3 38.56 45.57 3.61
CA TYR A 3 37.34 44.78 3.74
C TYR A 3 37.30 44.23 5.16
N SER A 4 36.33 44.73 5.88
CA SER A 4 36.15 44.57 7.33
C SER A 4 36.03 43.10 7.69
N ALA A 5 36.65 42.69 8.81
CA ALA A 5 36.50 41.36 9.43
C ALA A 5 35.04 40.92 9.63
N ILE A 6 34.13 41.87 9.65
CA ILE A 6 32.67 41.68 9.72
C ILE A 6 32.13 40.97 8.48
N GLN A 7 32.66 41.27 7.28
CA GLN A 7 32.23 40.67 6.02
C GLN A 7 32.68 39.22 5.90
N TRP A 8 33.83 38.88 6.45
CA TRP A 8 34.31 37.50 6.55
C TRP A 8 33.52 36.66 7.57
N CYS A 9 33.13 37.28 8.70
CA CYS A 9 32.25 36.60 9.67
C CYS A 9 30.84 36.32 9.12
N LEU A 10 30.28 37.26 8.34
CA LEU A 10 28.97 37.08 7.70
C LEU A 10 28.98 35.99 6.63
N THR A 11 30.03 35.92 5.81
CA THR A 11 30.16 34.83 4.81
C THR A 11 30.36 33.44 5.45
N LEU A 12 31.16 33.36 6.54
CA LEU A 12 31.34 32.14 7.31
C LEU A 12 30.03 31.68 7.97
N LEU A 13 29.21 32.60 8.50
CA LEU A 13 27.91 32.29 9.12
C LEU A 13 26.92 31.78 8.07
N VAL A 14 26.86 32.33 6.87
CA VAL A 14 26.01 31.89 5.78
C VAL A 14 26.43 30.49 5.29
N VAL A 15 27.74 30.25 5.13
CA VAL A 15 28.27 28.94 4.70
C VAL A 15 28.03 27.88 5.78
N CYS A 16 28.16 28.19 7.08
CA CYS A 16 27.86 27.28 8.18
C CYS A 16 26.37 26.96 8.26
N SER A 17 25.48 27.93 7.99
CA SER A 17 24.02 27.69 8.00
C SER A 17 23.55 26.83 6.82
N THR A 18 24.21 26.91 5.66
CA THR A 18 23.88 26.04 4.51
C THR A 18 24.34 24.60 4.70
N ILE A 19 25.41 24.35 5.46
CA ILE A 19 25.89 22.97 5.76
C ILE A 19 24.98 22.26 6.77
N LEU A 20 24.31 23.00 7.66
CA LEU A 20 23.36 22.43 8.64
C LEU A 20 22.04 21.95 8.01
N PHE A 21 21.73 22.34 6.77
CA PHE A 21 20.53 21.88 6.05
C PHE A 21 20.74 20.60 5.20
N ILE A 22 21.94 20.05 5.13
CA ILE A 22 22.19 18.72 4.55
C ILE A 22 21.95 17.67 5.66
N GLY A 23 20.80 17.77 6.34
CA GLY A 23 20.39 16.90 7.42
C GLY A 23 19.83 15.60 6.88
N ALA A 24 20.57 14.57 7.09
CA ALA A 24 20.14 13.22 7.45
C ALA A 24 18.91 12.64 6.70
N CYS A 25 19.06 12.31 5.42
CA CYS A 25 18.31 11.20 4.85
C CYS A 25 18.97 9.89 5.31
N SER A 26 18.27 9.06 6.05
CA SER A 26 18.69 7.69 6.32
C SER A 26 17.97 6.75 5.38
N VAL A 27 18.71 5.90 4.68
CA VAL A 27 18.18 4.82 3.85
C VAL A 27 18.72 3.52 4.41
N ASN A 28 17.83 2.69 4.96
CA ASN A 28 18.14 1.35 5.40
C ASN A 28 17.50 0.35 4.45
N VAL A 29 18.30 -0.46 3.80
CA VAL A 29 17.87 -1.60 2.99
C VAL A 29 18.40 -2.87 3.66
N ASP A 30 17.51 -3.72 4.15
CA ASP A 30 17.85 -5.04 4.66
C ASP A 30 17.49 -6.08 3.59
N ASP A 31 18.50 -6.56 2.88
CA ASP A 31 18.41 -7.52 1.78
C ASP A 31 19.05 -8.87 2.15
N LYS A 32 19.01 -9.24 3.43
CA LYS A 32 19.63 -10.48 3.92
C LYS A 32 19.02 -11.74 3.35
N ASP A 33 17.77 -11.67 2.91
CA ASP A 33 17.06 -12.75 2.22
C ASP A 33 16.30 -12.15 1.03
N LYS A 34 16.61 -12.62 -0.19
CA LYS A 34 15.89 -12.22 -1.42
C LYS A 34 14.37 -12.41 -1.36
N LYS A 35 13.85 -13.11 -0.33
CA LYS A 35 12.42 -13.35 -0.09
C LYS A 35 11.76 -12.33 0.85
N ASN A 36 12.52 -11.45 1.51
CA ASN A 36 12.00 -10.57 2.56
C ASN A 36 12.65 -9.19 2.50
N ALA A 37 12.54 -8.52 1.36
CA ALA A 37 13.11 -7.18 1.21
C ALA A 37 12.41 -6.17 2.13
N LYS A 38 13.20 -5.42 2.90
CA LYS A 38 12.73 -4.32 3.74
C LYS A 38 13.47 -3.06 3.37
N VAL A 39 12.71 -2.00 3.11
CA VAL A 39 13.24 -0.68 2.81
C VAL A 39 12.65 0.31 3.80
N ASP A 40 13.50 1.05 4.50
CA ASP A 40 13.12 2.15 5.38
C ASP A 40 13.85 3.42 4.96
N ILE A 41 13.12 4.39 4.43
CA ILE A 41 13.63 5.68 4.02
C ILE A 41 13.04 6.74 4.94
N GLN A 42 13.88 7.47 5.64
CA GLN A 42 13.47 8.56 6.51
C GLN A 42 14.11 9.87 6.05
N THR A 43 13.26 10.87 5.89
CA THR A 43 13.66 12.25 5.59
C THR A 43 13.02 13.18 6.63
N PRO A 44 13.47 14.43 6.79
CA PRO A 44 12.85 15.39 7.70
C PRO A 44 11.37 15.69 7.42
N PHE A 45 10.86 15.38 6.22
CA PHE A 45 9.52 15.72 5.78
C PHE A 45 8.64 14.51 5.44
N ALA A 46 9.23 13.32 5.28
CA ALA A 46 8.51 12.11 4.89
C ALA A 46 9.22 10.85 5.38
N ASN A 47 8.44 9.80 5.61
CA ASN A 47 8.95 8.44 5.85
C ASN A 47 8.28 7.47 4.87
N LEU A 48 9.05 6.51 4.37
CA LEU A 48 8.56 5.41 3.55
C LEU A 48 9.10 4.10 4.13
N LYS A 49 8.19 3.17 4.43
CA LYS A 49 8.52 1.81 4.83
C LYS A 49 7.87 0.83 3.88
N VAL A 50 8.67 -0.09 3.36
CA VAL A 50 8.21 -1.20 2.52
C VAL A 50 8.68 -2.50 3.14
N ASP A 51 7.78 -3.46 3.32
CA ASP A 51 8.07 -4.81 3.83
C ASP A 51 7.35 -5.82 2.93
N SER A 52 8.09 -6.72 2.30
CA SER A 52 7.57 -7.78 1.44
C SER A 52 7.56 -9.17 2.11
N SER A 53 7.72 -9.25 3.42
CA SER A 53 7.66 -10.53 4.14
C SER A 53 6.25 -11.12 4.19
N GLU A 54 6.12 -12.44 4.33
CA GLU A 54 4.81 -13.09 4.52
C GLU A 54 4.02 -12.52 5.72
N LYS A 55 4.72 -12.12 6.78
CA LYS A 55 4.10 -11.46 7.94
C LYS A 55 3.56 -10.06 7.63
N ALA A 56 4.07 -9.43 6.57
CA ALA A 56 3.59 -8.14 6.10
C ALA A 56 2.23 -8.22 5.39
N ALA A 57 1.78 -9.42 5.03
CA ALA A 57 0.54 -9.67 4.29
C ALA A 57 -0.74 -9.62 5.16
N ASP A 58 -0.62 -9.42 6.48
CA ASP A 58 -1.79 -9.32 7.37
C ASP A 58 -2.51 -7.98 7.18
N ASN A 59 -3.52 -7.99 6.31
CA ASN A 59 -4.40 -6.88 6.00
C ASN A 59 -5.78 -7.01 6.69
N GLY A 60 -5.94 -7.96 7.62
CA GLY A 60 -7.17 -8.21 8.35
C GLY A 60 -8.24 -8.98 7.54
N ILE A 61 -8.05 -9.19 6.24
CA ILE A 61 -8.94 -10.00 5.41
C ILE A 61 -8.59 -11.48 5.63
N PRO A 62 -9.53 -12.34 6.02
CA PRO A 62 -9.25 -13.76 6.25
C PRO A 62 -8.81 -14.43 4.94
N VAL A 63 -7.78 -15.26 5.02
CA VAL A 63 -7.33 -16.06 3.87
C VAL A 63 -8.34 -17.17 3.60
N TYR A 64 -8.61 -17.43 2.32
CA TYR A 64 -9.49 -18.52 1.89
C TYR A 64 -8.93 -19.87 2.36
N PRO A 65 -9.75 -20.76 2.95
CA PRO A 65 -9.29 -22.06 3.43
C PRO A 65 -8.61 -22.89 2.33
N GLY A 66 -7.41 -23.38 2.60
CA GLY A 66 -6.64 -24.17 1.63
C GLY A 66 -5.91 -23.36 0.56
N ALA A 67 -6.03 -22.05 0.57
CA ALA A 67 -5.21 -21.21 -0.29
C ALA A 67 -3.77 -21.06 0.27
N HIS A 68 -2.83 -20.85 -0.61
CA HIS A 68 -1.44 -20.57 -0.28
C HIS A 68 -1.00 -19.26 -0.93
N LEU A 69 -0.07 -18.58 -0.29
CA LEU A 69 0.54 -17.38 -0.85
C LEU A 69 1.24 -17.75 -2.17
N ARG A 70 1.00 -16.98 -3.21
CA ARG A 70 1.60 -17.23 -4.51
C ARG A 70 3.13 -17.11 -4.43
N PRO A 71 3.89 -18.11 -4.87
CA PRO A 71 5.33 -18.01 -4.94
C PRO A 71 5.74 -17.02 -6.03
N ALA A 72 6.74 -16.21 -5.75
CA ALA A 72 7.26 -15.28 -6.73
C ALA A 72 8.11 -16.00 -7.77
N GLU A 73 7.95 -15.65 -9.03
CA GLU A 73 8.72 -16.23 -10.15
C GLU A 73 10.20 -15.86 -10.07
N ASN A 74 10.56 -14.76 -9.42
CA ASN A 74 11.93 -14.27 -9.28
C ASN A 74 12.45 -14.26 -7.83
N GLY A 75 11.80 -14.97 -6.91
CA GLY A 75 12.18 -15.03 -5.50
C GLY A 75 11.58 -13.95 -4.61
N ASP A 76 10.80 -13.00 -5.17
CA ASP A 76 10.05 -12.00 -4.41
C ASP A 76 8.71 -12.58 -3.96
N ASN A 77 8.26 -12.30 -2.74
CA ASN A 77 6.93 -12.69 -2.30
C ASN A 77 5.87 -11.81 -2.96
N HIS A 78 4.76 -12.42 -3.40
CA HIS A 78 3.58 -11.68 -3.87
C HIS A 78 2.81 -11.07 -2.69
N SER A 79 3.53 -10.35 -1.85
CA SER A 79 2.99 -9.57 -0.73
C SER A 79 3.77 -8.28 -0.55
N ALA A 80 3.09 -7.22 -0.16
CA ALA A 80 3.71 -5.93 0.12
C ALA A 80 2.97 -5.23 1.26
N ASN A 81 3.74 -4.59 2.14
CA ASN A 81 3.24 -3.66 3.14
C ASN A 81 3.99 -2.34 2.97
N ILE A 82 3.28 -1.34 2.50
CA ILE A 82 3.82 -0.02 2.20
C ILE A 82 3.21 0.97 3.18
N ASN A 83 4.06 1.70 3.89
CA ASN A 83 3.63 2.80 4.76
C ASN A 83 4.36 4.07 4.33
N LEU A 84 3.61 5.06 3.91
CA LEU A 84 4.10 6.39 3.53
C LEU A 84 3.50 7.42 4.48
N GLY A 85 4.34 8.24 5.09
CA GLY A 85 3.93 9.38 5.89
C GLY A 85 4.64 10.64 5.44
N ALA A 86 3.91 11.73 5.23
CA ALA A 86 4.45 13.04 4.87
C ALA A 86 3.53 14.17 5.37
N ALA A 87 4.10 15.17 6.06
CA ALA A 87 3.50 16.47 6.40
C ALA A 87 1.96 16.50 6.61
N GLY A 88 1.41 15.57 7.41
CA GLY A 88 -0.02 15.48 7.70
C GLY A 88 -0.83 14.63 6.71
N PHE A 89 -0.16 13.85 5.88
CA PHE A 89 -0.74 12.79 5.05
C PHE A 89 -0.13 11.45 5.44
N GLY A 90 -0.95 10.40 5.43
CA GLY A 90 -0.51 9.02 5.63
C GLY A 90 -1.18 8.10 4.62
N LEU A 91 -0.42 7.17 4.06
CA LEU A 91 -0.92 6.10 3.22
C LEU A 91 -0.36 4.78 3.73
N LYS A 92 -1.24 3.80 3.93
CA LYS A 92 -0.87 2.42 4.22
C LYS A 92 -1.52 1.52 3.17
N VAL A 93 -0.72 0.70 2.51
CA VAL A 93 -1.19 -0.33 1.58
C VAL A 93 -0.61 -1.66 2.01
N ILE A 94 -1.48 -2.65 2.22
CA ILE A 94 -1.08 -4.04 2.44
C ILE A 94 -1.74 -4.88 1.36
N ALA A 95 -0.95 -5.60 0.60
CA ALA A 95 -1.42 -6.47 -0.47
C ALA A 95 -0.80 -7.86 -0.37
N ALA A 96 -1.56 -8.89 -0.73
CA ALA A 96 -1.07 -10.26 -0.85
C ALA A 96 -1.84 -11.01 -1.93
N GLU A 97 -1.14 -11.83 -2.71
CA GLU A 97 -1.73 -12.70 -3.73
C GLU A 97 -1.69 -14.16 -3.29
N TYR A 98 -2.79 -14.84 -3.54
CA TYR A 98 -2.99 -16.24 -3.19
C TYR A 98 -3.49 -17.05 -4.39
N GLU A 99 -3.27 -18.35 -4.30
CA GLU A 99 -3.80 -19.33 -5.24
C GLU A 99 -4.51 -20.48 -4.50
N THR A 100 -5.55 -21.02 -5.14
CA THR A 100 -6.28 -22.21 -4.69
C THR A 100 -6.75 -23.02 -5.88
N ASN A 101 -6.96 -24.33 -5.68
CA ASN A 101 -7.55 -25.21 -6.68
C ASN A 101 -9.08 -25.13 -6.76
N ASP A 102 -9.71 -24.39 -5.84
CA ASP A 102 -11.16 -24.18 -5.87
C ASP A 102 -11.56 -23.19 -6.97
N SER A 103 -12.81 -23.33 -7.45
CA SER A 103 -13.33 -22.46 -8.52
C SER A 103 -13.51 -21.02 -8.05
N PRO A 104 -13.44 -20.03 -8.97
CA PRO A 104 -13.62 -18.62 -8.67
C PRO A 104 -14.96 -18.30 -7.97
N GLU A 105 -16.03 -19.03 -8.31
CA GLU A 105 -17.35 -18.84 -7.72
C GLU A 105 -17.36 -19.21 -6.22
N LYS A 106 -16.65 -20.26 -5.83
CA LYS A 106 -16.52 -20.64 -4.41
C LYS A 106 -15.75 -19.59 -3.62
N VAL A 107 -14.64 -19.11 -4.20
CA VAL A 107 -13.82 -18.05 -3.59
C VAL A 107 -14.64 -16.77 -3.46
N LYS A 108 -15.39 -16.40 -4.52
CA LYS A 108 -16.29 -15.25 -4.51
C LYS A 108 -17.33 -15.35 -3.39
N ALA A 109 -18.04 -16.48 -3.30
CA ALA A 109 -19.07 -16.67 -2.28
C ALA A 109 -18.52 -16.57 -0.85
N PHE A 110 -17.30 -17.08 -0.62
CA PHE A 110 -16.61 -16.94 0.67
C PHE A 110 -16.34 -15.46 0.99
N TYR A 111 -15.81 -14.71 0.05
CA TYR A 111 -15.47 -13.31 0.30
C TYR A 111 -16.69 -12.39 0.33
N GLU A 112 -17.77 -12.67 -0.41
CA GLU A 112 -19.03 -11.95 -0.26
C GLU A 112 -19.59 -12.04 1.19
N ASP A 113 -19.31 -13.12 1.89
CA ASP A 113 -19.68 -13.25 3.31
C ASP A 113 -18.65 -12.54 4.21
N LYS A 114 -17.36 -12.84 4.03
CA LYS A 114 -16.30 -12.37 4.94
C LYS A 114 -16.06 -10.87 4.89
N MET A 115 -16.28 -10.24 3.75
CA MET A 115 -16.08 -8.80 3.56
C MET A 115 -17.16 -7.96 4.28
N LYS A 116 -18.34 -8.52 4.59
CA LYS A 116 -19.40 -7.82 5.35
C LYS A 116 -18.94 -7.30 6.70
N ARG A 117 -17.92 -7.91 7.30
CA ARG A 117 -17.35 -7.47 8.58
C ARG A 117 -16.70 -6.08 8.52
N PHE A 118 -16.34 -5.61 7.32
CA PHE A 118 -15.71 -4.30 7.10
C PHE A 118 -16.73 -3.23 6.67
N GLY A 119 -18.02 -3.55 6.57
CA GLY A 119 -19.09 -2.64 6.22
C GLY A 119 -19.91 -3.08 5.01
N THR A 120 -20.53 -2.10 4.34
CA THR A 120 -21.27 -2.36 3.12
C THR A 120 -20.34 -2.87 2.02
N THR A 121 -20.71 -4.01 1.42
CA THR A 121 -19.92 -4.61 0.35
C THR A 121 -20.43 -4.18 -1.01
N LEU A 122 -19.50 -3.94 -1.93
CA LEU A 122 -19.75 -3.68 -3.34
C LEU A 122 -19.07 -4.79 -4.16
N VAL A 123 -19.84 -5.45 -5.01
CA VAL A 123 -19.34 -6.48 -5.93
C VAL A 123 -19.32 -5.91 -7.34
N CYS A 124 -18.13 -5.85 -7.93
CA CYS A 124 -17.90 -5.39 -9.29
C CYS A 124 -17.61 -6.58 -10.21
N ASN A 125 -18.18 -6.57 -11.40
CA ASN A 125 -17.87 -7.56 -12.43
C ASN A 125 -16.60 -7.13 -13.17
N GLY A 126 -15.73 -8.10 -13.45
CA GLY A 126 -14.39 -7.84 -13.92
C GLY A 126 -13.43 -7.50 -12.78
N HIS A 127 -12.17 -7.60 -13.06
CA HIS A 127 -11.10 -7.19 -12.14
C HIS A 127 -10.13 -6.26 -12.86
N ARG A 128 -9.44 -5.46 -12.12
CA ARG A 128 -8.31 -4.69 -12.65
C ARG A 128 -7.11 -5.62 -12.68
N GLY A 129 -6.71 -6.04 -13.88
CA GLY A 129 -5.56 -6.95 -14.06
C GLY A 129 -4.27 -6.30 -13.60
N GLY A 130 -3.47 -7.07 -12.85
CA GLY A 130 -2.17 -6.64 -12.37
C GLY A 130 -2.22 -5.85 -11.06
N SER A 131 -1.04 -5.46 -10.61
CA SER A 131 -0.80 -4.70 -9.37
C SER A 131 -1.22 -3.21 -9.43
N ASP A 132 -2.17 -2.85 -10.27
CA ASP A 132 -2.65 -1.46 -10.41
C ASP A 132 -3.56 -1.09 -9.22
N VAL A 133 -2.96 -0.76 -8.10
CA VAL A 133 -3.65 -0.11 -7.00
C VAL A 133 -3.95 1.33 -7.39
N HIS A 134 -5.18 1.62 -7.76
CA HIS A 134 -5.60 2.98 -8.06
C HIS A 134 -5.96 3.71 -6.76
N ILE A 135 -5.03 4.48 -6.24
CA ILE A 135 -5.26 5.33 -5.07
C ILE A 135 -5.92 6.61 -5.58
N SER A 136 -7.24 6.72 -5.43
CA SER A 136 -7.96 7.97 -5.68
C SER A 136 -7.80 8.87 -4.46
N MET A 137 -6.92 9.87 -4.54
CA MET A 137 -6.89 10.96 -3.57
C MET A 137 -8.09 11.86 -3.82
N HIS A 138 -9.18 11.65 -3.11
CA HIS A 138 -10.36 12.52 -3.18
C HIS A 138 -10.14 13.80 -2.38
N ASN A 139 -10.39 14.92 -3.02
CA ASN A 139 -10.57 16.20 -2.36
C ASN A 139 -11.85 16.14 -1.52
N LYS A 140 -11.77 16.69 -0.30
CA LYS A 140 -12.79 16.89 0.72
C LYS A 140 -14.23 16.85 0.20
N ASP A 141 -15.06 16.11 0.95
CA ASP A 141 -16.52 16.23 1.09
C ASP A 141 -17.43 15.58 0.04
N GLU A 142 -16.94 14.98 -1.02
CA GLU A 142 -17.79 14.16 -1.88
C GLU A 142 -17.61 12.69 -1.55
N ASP A 143 -18.68 12.11 -0.99
CA ASP A 143 -18.99 10.71 -0.78
C ASP A 143 -17.79 9.74 -0.68
N LYS A 144 -17.37 9.45 0.55
CA LYS A 144 -16.45 8.35 0.89
C LYS A 144 -16.97 6.96 0.46
N LYS A 145 -17.79 6.95 -0.58
CA LYS A 145 -18.47 5.78 -1.09
C LYS A 145 -17.59 5.06 -2.11
N LEU A 146 -17.48 3.75 -1.93
CA LEU A 146 -16.80 2.90 -2.90
C LEU A 146 -17.59 2.83 -4.22
N SER A 147 -16.87 2.75 -5.33
CA SER A 147 -17.44 2.57 -6.66
C SER A 147 -16.70 1.46 -7.42
N CYS A 148 -17.40 0.85 -8.38
CA CYS A 148 -16.75 0.02 -9.38
C CYS A 148 -16.07 0.96 -10.38
N ALA A 149 -14.75 0.96 -10.36
CA ALA A 149 -14.00 1.63 -11.44
C ALA A 149 -14.01 0.75 -12.70
N ASP A 150 -13.42 1.26 -13.78
CA ASP A 150 -13.31 0.55 -15.07
C ASP A 150 -12.58 -0.79 -14.89
N THR A 151 -13.35 -1.81 -14.54
CA THR A 151 -12.90 -3.19 -14.43
C THR A 151 -13.08 -3.86 -15.78
N SER A 152 -12.15 -4.68 -16.19
CA SER A 152 -12.19 -5.45 -17.44
C SER A 152 -11.72 -6.88 -17.15
N GLY A 153 -12.03 -7.80 -18.07
CA GLY A 153 -11.64 -9.20 -17.94
C GLY A 153 -12.63 -10.06 -17.14
N ASP A 154 -12.28 -11.34 -17.03
CA ASP A 154 -13.11 -12.33 -16.34
C ASP A 154 -12.73 -12.36 -14.86
N GLY A 155 -13.73 -12.22 -13.98
CA GLY A 155 -13.53 -12.25 -12.53
C GLY A 155 -14.37 -11.23 -11.80
N TRP A 156 -13.98 -10.93 -10.55
CA TRP A 156 -14.72 -10.01 -9.68
C TRP A 156 -13.77 -9.20 -8.80
N GLU A 157 -14.20 -8.01 -8.44
CA GLU A 157 -13.69 -7.28 -7.29
C GLU A 157 -14.77 -7.17 -6.22
N ILE A 158 -14.41 -7.46 -4.97
CA ILE A 158 -15.28 -7.27 -3.82
C ILE A 158 -14.63 -6.22 -2.94
N LYS A 159 -15.31 -5.10 -2.74
CA LYS A 159 -14.86 -3.97 -1.96
C LYS A 159 -15.71 -3.80 -0.71
N ALA A 160 -15.11 -3.35 0.39
CA ALA A 160 -15.82 -3.01 1.62
C ALA A 160 -15.10 -1.88 2.37
N GLY A 161 -15.85 -1.13 3.17
CA GLY A 161 -15.34 0.02 3.93
C GLY A 161 -15.67 1.35 3.26
N THR A 162 -14.70 2.25 3.26
CA THR A 162 -14.79 3.60 2.67
C THR A 162 -13.57 3.88 1.80
N SER A 163 -13.57 4.99 1.04
CA SER A 163 -12.41 5.39 0.24
C SER A 163 -11.14 5.68 1.07
N ASP A 164 -11.29 5.95 2.37
CA ASP A 164 -10.15 6.19 3.26
C ASP A 164 -9.70 4.93 4.03
N ASP A 165 -10.54 3.90 4.04
CA ASP A 165 -10.28 2.60 4.67
C ASP A 165 -10.95 1.51 3.83
N GLU A 166 -10.30 1.20 2.70
CA GLU A 166 -10.81 0.27 1.70
C GLU A 166 -10.19 -1.11 1.87
N HIS A 167 -11.05 -2.11 1.99
CA HIS A 167 -10.71 -3.51 1.88
C HIS A 167 -11.16 -4.02 0.52
N LEU A 168 -10.27 -4.65 -0.22
CA LEU A 168 -10.53 -5.14 -1.58
C LEU A 168 -10.07 -6.58 -1.72
N VAL A 169 -10.86 -7.38 -2.41
CA VAL A 169 -10.49 -8.71 -2.90
C VAL A 169 -10.72 -8.77 -4.40
N SER A 170 -9.66 -9.01 -5.18
CA SER A 170 -9.73 -9.30 -6.60
C SER A 170 -9.69 -10.81 -6.80
N ILE A 171 -10.55 -11.35 -7.66
CA ILE A 171 -10.71 -12.78 -7.92
C ILE A 171 -10.68 -13.02 -9.41
N GLU A 172 -9.79 -13.88 -9.89
CA GLU A 172 -9.66 -14.22 -11.30
C GLU A 172 -9.49 -15.73 -11.50
N PRO A 173 -9.99 -16.28 -12.60
CA PRO A 173 -9.71 -17.67 -12.98
C PRO A 173 -8.21 -17.88 -13.23
N ASN A 174 -7.69 -19.02 -12.78
CA ASN A 174 -6.31 -19.44 -13.04
C ASN A 174 -6.28 -20.92 -13.44
N GLY A 175 -6.42 -21.19 -14.72
CA GLY A 175 -6.61 -22.56 -15.21
C GLY A 175 -7.87 -23.20 -14.67
N SER A 176 -7.74 -24.29 -13.90
CA SER A 176 -8.87 -24.97 -13.22
C SER A 176 -9.15 -24.42 -11.82
N GLY A 177 -8.30 -23.56 -11.31
CA GLY A 177 -8.39 -22.97 -9.97
C GLY A 177 -8.62 -21.46 -10.01
N THR A 178 -8.23 -20.81 -8.94
CA THR A 178 -8.44 -19.38 -8.73
C THR A 178 -7.14 -18.71 -8.25
N ARG A 179 -6.83 -17.57 -8.82
CA ARG A 179 -5.91 -16.59 -8.26
C ARG A 179 -6.73 -15.47 -7.64
N PHE A 180 -6.33 -14.99 -6.48
CA PHE A 180 -6.99 -13.86 -5.83
C PHE A 180 -6.01 -13.01 -5.04
N GLY A 181 -6.26 -11.70 -5.05
CA GLY A 181 -5.52 -10.72 -4.29
C GLY A 181 -6.37 -10.17 -3.15
N THR A 182 -5.75 -9.93 -1.99
CA THR A 182 -6.36 -9.20 -0.88
C THR A 182 -5.59 -7.91 -0.65
N VAL A 183 -6.30 -6.79 -0.53
CA VAL A 183 -5.68 -5.47 -0.41
C VAL A 183 -6.40 -4.67 0.67
N LEU A 184 -5.62 -4.01 1.52
CA LEU A 184 -6.05 -2.95 2.42
C LEU A 184 -5.40 -1.64 1.97
N VAL A 185 -6.21 -0.61 1.78
CA VAL A 185 -5.76 0.76 1.54
C VAL A 185 -6.30 1.66 2.64
N GLN A 186 -5.43 2.30 3.39
CA GLN A 186 -5.80 3.29 4.41
C GLN A 186 -5.12 4.62 4.11
N THR A 187 -5.91 5.69 4.05
CA THR A 187 -5.41 7.06 3.92
C THR A 187 -5.76 7.86 5.17
N ARG A 188 -4.84 8.73 5.59
CA ARG A 188 -5.06 9.67 6.70
C ARG A 188 -4.75 11.08 6.23
N GLY A 189 -5.69 11.99 6.37
CA GLY A 189 -5.49 13.41 6.10
C GLY A 189 -5.09 14.22 7.35
N LYS A 190 -4.83 15.52 7.18
CA LYS A 190 -4.46 16.44 8.28
C LYS A 190 -5.50 16.54 9.42
N GLN A 191 -6.72 16.07 9.22
CA GLN A 191 -7.81 16.17 10.20
C GLN A 191 -7.92 14.98 11.15
N ASP A 192 -7.18 13.89 10.89
CA ASP A 192 -7.25 12.65 11.70
C ASP A 192 -6.20 12.61 12.82
N THR A 193 -5.49 13.71 13.05
CA THR A 193 -4.55 13.90 14.17
C THR A 193 -5.23 14.73 15.29
N LEU A 194 -6.15 14.12 15.99
CA LEU A 194 -6.59 14.56 17.31
C LEU A 194 -6.48 13.41 18.29
#